data_0589d3c033a23153b78c852869baf363
#
_entry.id   0589d3c033a23153b78c852869baf363
#
_cell.length_a   1.000
_cell.length_b   1.000
_cell.length_c   1.000
_cell.angle_alpha   90.00
_cell.angle_beta   90.00
_cell.angle_gamma   90.00
#
_symmetry.space_group_name_H-M   'P 1'
#
loop_
_entity.id
_entity.type
_entity.pdbx_description
1 polymer ?
#
loop_
_entity_poly.entity_id
_entity_poly.type
_entity_poly.pdbx_seq_one_letter_code
_entity_poly.pdbx_strand_id
1 'polypeptide(L)'
;MSLELSGTTGVKGVAGSVSAPSIVGDDTNTGISFPSADTIKFSTGGVERMSITNSGVSGITAGITMADQWRVSSAFSSQNELISFNWERNDTDFAQIGTGMSYNSGIFSFPQTGIYWINFDTSMFKDSTSVRYAGARIKTTINNSSYNTRADGYTNIHNSGSNTYAFLRINCIFDVTDVSTHKVSFHSDAATTISYDGSSSSNRTSATFIRLGDT
;
A
#
# COMPACT_ATOMS: atom_id res chain seq x y z
N MET A 1 -36.77 -32.89 -9.32
CA MET A 1 -37.61 -31.69 -9.40
C MET A 1 -37.46 -31.08 -10.78
N SER A 2 -38.54 -30.68 -11.41
CA SER A 2 -38.48 -30.00 -12.72
C SER A 2 -38.29 -28.50 -12.52
N LEU A 3 -37.61 -27.86 -13.47
CA LEU A 3 -37.57 -26.41 -13.58
C LEU A 3 -38.99 -25.91 -13.94
N GLU A 4 -39.50 -24.97 -13.14
CA GLU A 4 -40.78 -24.27 -13.41
C GLU A 4 -40.51 -22.92 -13.99
N LEU A 5 -41.13 -22.63 -15.14
CA LEU A 5 -41.18 -21.34 -15.78
C LEU A 5 -42.64 -20.79 -15.68
N SER A 6 -42.81 -19.71 -14.94
CA SER A 6 -44.13 -19.11 -14.71
C SER A 6 -44.12 -17.63 -15.12
N GLY A 7 -45.16 -17.18 -15.82
CA GLY A 7 -45.35 -15.78 -16.18
C GLY A 7 -45.59 -14.85 -14.97
N THR A 8 -45.94 -15.39 -13.82
CA THR A 8 -46.18 -14.63 -12.57
C THR A 8 -45.05 -14.78 -11.53
N THR A 9 -44.33 -15.91 -11.50
CA THR A 9 -43.30 -16.21 -10.51
C THR A 9 -41.89 -16.32 -11.11
N GLY A 10 -41.74 -16.19 -12.43
CA GLY A 10 -40.47 -16.32 -13.13
C GLY A 10 -39.91 -17.74 -13.11
N VAL A 11 -38.58 -17.88 -13.02
CA VAL A 11 -37.88 -19.17 -12.96
C VAL A 11 -37.78 -19.59 -11.49
N LYS A 12 -38.35 -20.74 -11.12
CA LYS A 12 -38.28 -21.29 -9.77
C LYS A 12 -37.69 -22.70 -9.80
N GLY A 13 -36.69 -22.91 -8.96
CA GLY A 13 -36.00 -24.19 -8.83
C GLY A 13 -35.62 -24.50 -7.39
N VAL A 14 -34.69 -25.41 -7.19
CA VAL A 14 -34.16 -25.74 -5.85
C VAL A 14 -33.21 -24.62 -5.37
N ALA A 15 -33.12 -24.44 -4.07
CA ALA A 15 -32.24 -23.41 -3.47
C ALA A 15 -30.74 -23.67 -3.72
N GLY A 16 -30.33 -24.92 -3.73
CA GLY A 16 -28.93 -25.33 -3.87
C GLY A 16 -28.04 -24.96 -2.68
N SER A 17 -26.76 -25.26 -2.82
CA SER A 17 -25.69 -24.92 -1.87
C SER A 17 -24.40 -24.57 -2.63
N VAL A 18 -23.36 -24.17 -1.92
CA VAL A 18 -22.05 -23.85 -2.56
C VAL A 18 -21.39 -25.08 -3.20
N SER A 19 -21.64 -26.29 -2.66
CA SER A 19 -21.14 -27.55 -3.20
C SER A 19 -22.05 -28.20 -4.25
N ALA A 20 -23.31 -27.75 -4.35
CA ALA A 20 -24.33 -28.20 -5.29
C ALA A 20 -25.23 -26.99 -5.66
N PRO A 21 -24.75 -26.05 -6.46
CA PRO A 21 -25.51 -24.85 -6.83
C PRO A 21 -26.80 -25.20 -7.61
N SER A 22 -27.77 -24.32 -7.58
CA SER A 22 -29.04 -24.51 -8.30
C SER A 22 -28.97 -24.10 -9.78
N ILE A 23 -28.03 -23.24 -10.14
CA ILE A 23 -27.74 -22.84 -11.53
C ILE A 23 -26.27 -23.17 -11.79
N VAL A 24 -26.01 -24.15 -12.65
CA VAL A 24 -24.67 -24.69 -12.95
C VAL A 24 -24.49 -24.88 -14.44
N GLY A 25 -23.20 -24.96 -14.88
CA GLY A 25 -22.81 -25.50 -16.16
C GLY A 25 -22.49 -27.00 -16.07
N ASP A 26 -21.50 -27.47 -16.84
CA ASP A 26 -21.06 -28.87 -16.80
C ASP A 26 -20.35 -29.23 -15.48
N ASP A 27 -19.72 -28.23 -14.84
CA ASP A 27 -19.13 -28.36 -13.50
C ASP A 27 -20.22 -28.20 -12.44
N THR A 28 -20.55 -29.29 -11.75
CA THR A 28 -21.68 -29.35 -10.79
C THR A 28 -21.48 -28.63 -9.48
N ASN A 29 -20.27 -28.12 -9.21
CA ASN A 29 -19.92 -27.39 -7.98
C ASN A 29 -19.50 -25.91 -8.24
N THR A 30 -19.72 -25.44 -9.47
CA THR A 30 -19.51 -24.05 -9.89
C THR A 30 -20.84 -23.48 -10.36
N GLY A 31 -21.30 -22.39 -9.73
CA GLY A 31 -22.58 -21.79 -10.10
C GLY A 31 -23.16 -20.83 -9.07
N ILE A 32 -24.49 -20.68 -9.13
CA ILE A 32 -25.26 -19.79 -8.27
C ILE A 32 -26.23 -20.59 -7.42
N SER A 33 -26.31 -20.28 -6.13
CA SER A 33 -27.26 -20.89 -5.18
C SER A 33 -28.04 -19.82 -4.39
N PHE A 34 -29.22 -20.21 -3.88
CA PHE A 34 -30.12 -19.36 -3.10
C PHE A 34 -30.44 -20.09 -1.76
N PRO A 35 -29.43 -20.27 -0.88
CA PRO A 35 -29.51 -21.20 0.24
C PRO A 35 -30.47 -20.76 1.37
N SER A 36 -30.82 -19.49 1.40
CA SER A 36 -31.77 -18.91 2.36
C SER A 36 -32.49 -17.68 1.76
N ALA A 37 -33.51 -17.19 2.46
CA ALA A 37 -34.17 -15.94 2.07
C ALA A 37 -33.13 -14.81 1.98
N ASP A 38 -33.34 -13.90 1.02
CA ASP A 38 -32.51 -12.71 0.80
C ASP A 38 -31.01 -13.00 0.62
N THR A 39 -30.65 -14.21 0.12
CA THR A 39 -29.26 -14.65 -0.04
C THR A 39 -29.02 -15.21 -1.43
N ILE A 40 -28.05 -14.64 -2.14
CA ILE A 40 -27.50 -15.15 -3.39
C ILE A 40 -26.04 -15.52 -3.14
N LYS A 41 -25.61 -16.71 -3.53
CA LYS A 41 -24.20 -17.15 -3.43
C LYS A 41 -23.68 -17.55 -4.80
N PHE A 42 -22.44 -17.14 -5.07
CA PHE A 42 -21.64 -17.54 -6.22
C PHE A 42 -20.53 -18.46 -5.72
N SER A 43 -20.35 -19.60 -6.35
CA SER A 43 -19.36 -20.60 -5.97
C SER A 43 -18.54 -21.08 -7.15
N THR A 44 -17.29 -21.46 -6.90
CA THR A 44 -16.41 -22.18 -7.82
C THR A 44 -15.70 -23.29 -7.07
N GLY A 45 -15.67 -24.51 -7.64
CA GLY A 45 -15.04 -25.66 -7.00
C GLY A 45 -15.64 -26.00 -5.62
N GLY A 46 -16.95 -25.76 -5.42
CA GLY A 46 -17.63 -26.01 -4.15
C GLY A 46 -17.33 -25.00 -3.03
N VAL A 47 -16.62 -23.89 -3.34
CA VAL A 47 -16.25 -22.85 -2.38
C VAL A 47 -17.00 -21.56 -2.71
N GLU A 48 -17.61 -20.93 -1.71
CA GLU A 48 -18.21 -19.59 -1.86
C GLU A 48 -17.14 -18.58 -2.25
N ARG A 49 -17.40 -17.79 -3.29
CA ARG A 49 -16.55 -16.71 -3.78
C ARG A 49 -17.15 -15.33 -3.51
N MET A 50 -18.46 -15.24 -3.62
CA MET A 50 -19.21 -14.02 -3.35
C MET A 50 -20.58 -14.37 -2.80
N SER A 51 -21.10 -13.57 -1.88
CA SER A 51 -22.50 -13.60 -1.51
C SER A 51 -23.11 -12.20 -1.43
N ILE A 52 -24.40 -12.11 -1.73
CA ILE A 52 -25.22 -10.91 -1.58
C ILE A 52 -26.30 -11.25 -0.55
N THR A 53 -26.39 -10.45 0.50
CA THR A 53 -27.36 -10.59 1.59
C THR A 53 -27.98 -9.25 1.94
N ASN A 54 -28.93 -9.21 2.87
CA ASN A 54 -29.44 -7.95 3.42
C ASN A 54 -28.36 -7.05 4.06
N SER A 55 -27.23 -7.65 4.47
CA SER A 55 -26.07 -6.91 5.01
C SER A 55 -25.12 -6.39 3.95
N GLY A 56 -25.38 -6.66 2.67
CA GLY A 56 -24.55 -6.23 1.53
C GLY A 56 -23.82 -7.38 0.83
N VAL A 57 -22.75 -7.05 0.12
CA VAL A 57 -21.93 -7.97 -0.66
C VAL A 57 -20.72 -8.40 0.18
N SER A 58 -20.43 -9.70 0.21
CA SER A 58 -19.24 -10.28 0.83
C SER A 58 -18.51 -11.23 -0.13
N GLY A 59 -17.26 -11.60 0.20
CA GLY A 59 -16.41 -12.44 -0.65
C GLY A 59 -15.67 -11.65 -1.75
N ILE A 60 -16.02 -10.41 -1.99
CA ILE A 60 -15.24 -9.50 -2.84
C ILE A 60 -14.44 -8.60 -1.92
N THR A 61 -13.12 -8.66 -2.00
CA THR A 61 -12.26 -7.70 -1.31
C THR A 61 -12.35 -6.37 -2.05
N ALA A 62 -13.31 -5.52 -1.64
CA ALA A 62 -13.39 -4.15 -2.09
C ALA A 62 -12.47 -3.30 -1.21
N GLY A 63 -11.66 -2.43 -1.82
CA GLY A 63 -10.82 -1.49 -1.10
C GLY A 63 -9.31 -1.77 -1.17
N ILE A 64 -8.57 -1.13 -0.28
CA ILE A 64 -7.12 -1.23 -0.21
C ILE A 64 -6.73 -2.59 0.36
N THR A 65 -6.03 -3.40 -0.42
CA THR A 65 -5.56 -4.75 -0.04
C THR A 65 -4.17 -4.74 0.59
N MET A 66 -3.44 -3.65 0.42
CA MET A 66 -2.13 -3.42 1.03
C MET A 66 -1.93 -1.94 1.34
N ALA A 67 -1.63 -1.65 2.58
CA ALA A 67 -1.08 -0.38 3.03
C ALA A 67 -0.04 -0.63 4.12
N ASP A 68 1.07 0.11 4.08
CA ASP A 68 2.15 -0.01 5.06
C ASP A 68 2.78 1.36 5.30
N GLN A 69 3.24 1.57 6.53
CA GLN A 69 3.87 2.82 6.91
C GLN A 69 5.11 2.56 7.74
N TRP A 70 6.19 3.21 7.36
CA TRP A 70 7.48 3.15 8.01
C TRP A 70 7.94 4.54 8.41
N ARG A 71 8.60 4.65 9.54
CA ARG A 71 9.16 5.90 10.05
C ARG A 71 10.62 5.75 10.41
N VAL A 72 11.31 6.85 10.47
CA VAL A 72 12.66 6.92 11.04
C VAL A 72 12.50 7.12 12.55
N SER A 73 12.98 6.16 13.35
CA SER A 73 12.76 6.12 14.80
C SER A 73 13.59 7.12 15.61
N SER A 74 14.70 7.62 15.03
CA SER A 74 15.56 8.62 15.68
C SER A 74 16.18 9.56 14.66
N ALA A 75 16.42 10.80 15.04
CA ALA A 75 17.04 11.80 14.18
C ALA A 75 18.43 11.39 13.70
N PHE A 76 18.80 11.79 12.50
CA PHE A 76 20.11 11.55 11.89
C PHE A 76 20.55 12.73 11.04
N SER A 77 21.85 12.84 10.79
CA SER A 77 22.41 13.85 9.89
C SER A 77 22.83 13.21 8.57
N SER A 78 22.50 13.85 7.45
CA SER A 78 22.81 13.31 6.12
C SER A 78 22.92 14.40 5.07
N GLN A 79 23.60 14.06 3.97
CA GLN A 79 23.72 14.89 2.76
C GLN A 79 23.85 13.98 1.53
N ASN A 80 22.84 13.98 0.66
CA ASN A 80 22.84 13.29 -0.64
C ASN A 80 23.05 11.75 -0.57
N GLU A 81 22.57 11.11 0.48
CA GLU A 81 22.82 9.70 0.75
C GLU A 81 21.53 8.87 0.88
N LEU A 82 21.68 7.56 0.69
CA LEU A 82 20.65 6.58 1.01
C LEU A 82 20.36 6.59 2.52
N ILE A 83 19.10 6.69 2.90
CA ILE A 83 18.66 6.53 4.29
C ILE A 83 18.54 5.03 4.57
N SER A 84 19.60 4.46 5.13
CA SER A 84 19.77 3.01 5.30
C SER A 84 19.68 2.52 6.74
N PHE A 85 19.22 3.36 7.67
CA PHE A 85 19.20 3.06 9.11
C PHE A 85 17.99 3.72 9.79
N ASN A 86 17.73 3.30 11.03
CA ASN A 86 16.67 3.81 11.90
C ASN A 86 15.24 3.64 11.35
N TRP A 87 15.03 2.86 10.30
CA TRP A 87 13.69 2.57 9.81
C TRP A 87 13.03 1.53 10.73
N GLU A 88 11.83 1.85 11.17
CA GLU A 88 10.92 0.93 11.84
C GLU A 88 9.54 0.99 11.19
N ARG A 89 8.81 -0.14 11.17
CA ARG A 89 7.41 -0.13 10.79
C ARG A 89 6.61 0.59 11.86
N ASN A 90 5.65 1.42 11.45
CA ASN A 90 4.75 2.08 12.39
C ASN A 90 4.00 1.03 13.22
N ASP A 91 4.09 1.13 14.53
CA ASP A 91 3.47 0.24 15.53
C ASP A 91 2.55 0.99 16.49
N THR A 92 2.30 2.29 16.22
CA THR A 92 1.44 3.17 17.02
C THR A 92 0.17 3.46 16.25
N ASP A 93 -0.98 2.97 16.71
CA ASP A 93 -2.34 3.16 16.17
C ASP A 93 -2.57 2.62 14.74
N PHE A 94 -1.54 2.13 14.08
CA PHE A 94 -1.61 1.50 12.75
C PHE A 94 -0.41 0.56 12.58
N ALA A 95 -0.66 -0.67 12.17
CA ALA A 95 0.41 -1.60 11.79
C ALA A 95 0.55 -1.65 10.26
N GLN A 96 -0.32 -2.42 9.61
CA GLN A 96 -0.36 -2.57 8.15
C GLN A 96 -1.70 -3.18 7.71
N ILE A 97 -2.05 -3.03 6.45
CA ILE A 97 -3.12 -3.79 5.79
C ILE A 97 -2.45 -4.83 4.89
N GLY A 98 -2.88 -6.08 4.98
CA GLY A 98 -2.32 -7.18 4.19
C GLY A 98 -0.84 -7.44 4.49
N THR A 99 -0.10 -7.96 3.49
CA THR A 99 1.35 -8.17 3.59
C THR A 99 2.06 -6.85 3.27
N GLY A 100 2.71 -6.26 4.27
CA GLY A 100 3.44 -5.01 4.11
C GLY A 100 4.76 -5.15 3.35
N MET A 101 5.47 -4.04 3.19
CA MET A 101 6.80 -3.98 2.59
C MET A 101 7.80 -4.78 3.43
N SER A 102 8.80 -5.37 2.80
CA SER A 102 9.99 -5.85 3.50
C SER A 102 11.12 -4.83 3.36
N TYR A 103 11.96 -4.73 4.39
CA TYR A 103 13.05 -3.76 4.49
C TYR A 103 14.39 -4.45 4.73
N ASN A 104 15.39 -4.03 3.99
CA ASN A 104 16.77 -4.42 4.20
C ASN A 104 17.73 -3.29 3.81
N SER A 105 18.46 -2.75 4.81
CA SER A 105 19.57 -1.77 4.61
C SER A 105 19.20 -0.60 3.65
N GLY A 106 18.04 0.03 3.85
CA GLY A 106 17.58 1.18 3.05
C GLY A 106 16.77 0.81 1.81
N ILE A 107 16.64 -0.46 1.50
CA ILE A 107 15.89 -0.95 0.34
C ILE A 107 14.58 -1.58 0.80
N PHE A 108 13.47 -1.10 0.22
CA PHE A 108 12.14 -1.65 0.44
C PHE A 108 11.74 -2.52 -0.75
N SER A 109 11.22 -3.72 -0.45
CA SER A 109 10.71 -4.68 -1.43
C SER A 109 9.20 -4.81 -1.32
N PHE A 110 8.53 -4.87 -2.47
CA PHE A 110 7.09 -4.98 -2.57
C PHE A 110 6.62 -6.42 -2.31
N PRO A 111 5.49 -6.63 -1.59
CA PRO A 111 4.97 -7.96 -1.29
C PRO A 111 4.31 -8.64 -2.48
N GLN A 112 3.80 -7.88 -3.45
CA GLN A 112 3.09 -8.37 -4.63
C GLN A 112 3.17 -7.36 -5.77
N THR A 113 2.86 -7.78 -6.99
CA THR A 113 2.76 -6.89 -8.16
C THR A 113 1.56 -5.96 -8.04
N GLY A 114 1.59 -4.83 -8.77
CA GLY A 114 0.51 -3.85 -8.77
C GLY A 114 0.98 -2.41 -8.88
N ILE A 115 0.03 -1.51 -8.96
CA ILE A 115 0.26 -0.07 -8.99
C ILE A 115 0.32 0.44 -7.54
N TYR A 116 1.43 1.07 -7.17
CA TYR A 116 1.65 1.60 -5.82
C TYR A 116 1.72 3.11 -5.80
N TRP A 117 1.01 3.73 -4.85
CA TRP A 117 1.29 5.09 -4.41
C TRP A 117 2.33 5.04 -3.30
N ILE A 118 3.41 5.79 -3.48
CA ILE A 118 4.54 5.88 -2.56
C ILE A 118 4.65 7.33 -2.14
N ASN A 119 4.54 7.59 -0.84
CA ASN A 119 4.73 8.91 -0.25
C ASN A 119 5.96 8.90 0.67
N PHE A 120 6.72 9.97 0.64
CA PHE A 120 7.83 10.21 1.56
C PHE A 120 7.72 11.59 2.17
N ASP A 121 7.55 11.63 3.46
CA ASP A 121 7.52 12.82 4.29
C ASP A 121 8.86 12.99 4.99
N THR A 122 9.39 14.20 5.01
CA THR A 122 10.63 14.54 5.71
C THR A 122 10.45 15.78 6.57
N SER A 123 10.75 15.65 7.85
CA SER A 123 10.95 16.78 8.76
C SER A 123 12.45 16.99 8.90
N MET A 124 12.93 18.15 8.50
CA MET A 124 14.35 18.48 8.45
C MET A 124 14.64 19.68 9.32
N PHE A 125 15.82 19.75 9.89
CA PHE A 125 16.24 20.94 10.65
C PHE A 125 17.72 21.22 10.55
N LYS A 126 18.08 22.47 10.82
CA LYS A 126 19.45 22.92 10.95
C LYS A 126 19.55 23.97 12.05
N ASP A 127 20.61 23.87 12.84
CA ASP A 127 20.88 24.84 13.89
C ASP A 127 21.65 26.05 13.34
N SER A 128 21.19 27.23 13.67
CA SER A 128 21.86 28.53 13.53
C SER A 128 22.53 28.80 12.17
N THR A 129 22.06 28.15 11.09
CA THR A 129 22.63 28.27 9.74
C THR A 129 21.54 28.16 8.69
N SER A 130 21.54 29.07 7.73
CA SER A 130 20.66 28.96 6.55
C SER A 130 21.15 27.88 5.60
N VAL A 131 20.23 27.09 5.07
CA VAL A 131 20.50 26.06 4.06
C VAL A 131 19.73 26.42 2.79
N ARG A 132 20.46 26.58 1.70
CA ARG A 132 19.92 27.01 0.40
C ARG A 132 18.85 26.06 -0.13
N TYR A 133 19.09 24.76 -0.01
CA TYR A 133 18.09 23.73 -0.24
C TYR A 133 18.30 22.54 0.69
N ALA A 134 17.20 22.00 1.16
CA ALA A 134 17.06 20.78 1.93
C ALA A 134 15.94 19.98 1.29
N GLY A 135 16.14 18.71 1.06
CA GLY A 135 15.20 17.92 0.28
C GLY A 135 15.35 16.43 0.43
N ALA A 136 14.64 15.72 -0.42
CA ALA A 136 14.62 14.28 -0.45
C ALA A 136 14.35 13.74 -1.85
N ARG A 137 14.68 12.46 -2.07
CA ARG A 137 14.39 11.73 -3.31
C ARG A 137 13.77 10.38 -3.02
N ILE A 138 12.79 10.02 -3.84
CA ILE A 138 12.34 8.64 -4.00
C ILE A 138 13.05 8.06 -5.22
N LYS A 139 13.78 6.98 -5.04
CA LYS A 139 14.41 6.26 -6.14
C LYS A 139 13.85 4.86 -6.26
N THR A 140 13.61 4.42 -7.48
CA THR A 140 13.11 3.07 -7.78
C THR A 140 14.02 2.36 -8.76
N THR A 141 13.99 1.05 -8.74
CA THR A 141 14.64 0.18 -9.72
C THR A 141 13.64 -0.82 -10.29
N ILE A 142 13.85 -1.22 -11.53
CA ILE A 142 13.12 -2.30 -12.21
C ILE A 142 14.00 -3.51 -12.54
N ASN A 143 15.28 -3.46 -12.14
CA ASN A 143 16.28 -4.49 -12.41
C ASN A 143 17.13 -4.85 -11.18
N ASN A 144 16.71 -4.40 -9.99
CA ASN A 144 17.39 -4.57 -8.71
C ASN A 144 18.86 -4.08 -8.66
N SER A 145 19.26 -3.19 -9.57
CA SER A 145 20.63 -2.66 -9.64
C SER A 145 20.70 -1.16 -9.90
N SER A 146 20.02 -0.67 -10.93
CA SER A 146 20.06 0.74 -11.31
C SER A 146 18.87 1.48 -10.72
N TYR A 147 19.14 2.36 -9.75
CA TYR A 147 18.13 3.17 -9.08
C TYR A 147 18.00 4.56 -9.71
N ASN A 148 16.83 4.86 -10.23
CA ASN A 148 16.52 6.14 -10.87
C ASN A 148 15.60 6.99 -9.97
N THR A 149 15.82 8.29 -9.92
CA THR A 149 14.94 9.22 -9.22
C THR A 149 13.57 9.24 -9.90
N ARG A 150 12.51 9.02 -9.12
CA ARG A 150 11.11 9.11 -9.56
C ARG A 150 10.42 10.34 -9.05
N ALA A 151 10.78 10.79 -7.86
CA ALA A 151 10.34 12.05 -7.31
C ALA A 151 11.46 12.65 -6.49
N ASP A 152 11.61 13.94 -6.56
CA ASP A 152 12.46 14.74 -5.70
C ASP A 152 11.76 16.06 -5.37
N GLY A 153 12.23 16.72 -4.35
CA GLY A 153 11.69 17.98 -3.92
C GLY A 153 12.63 18.69 -2.96
N TYR A 154 12.47 19.99 -2.90
CA TYR A 154 13.35 20.85 -2.14
C TYR A 154 12.57 21.94 -1.42
N THR A 155 13.06 22.29 -0.25
CA THR A 155 12.70 23.47 0.52
C THR A 155 13.98 24.16 0.97
N ASN A 156 13.89 25.28 1.67
CA ASN A 156 15.04 25.90 2.32
C ASN A 156 14.86 25.92 3.83
N ILE A 157 15.97 26.01 4.56
CA ILE A 157 15.96 26.24 5.99
C ILE A 157 16.55 27.62 6.25
N HIS A 158 15.76 28.50 6.84
CA HIS A 158 16.18 29.87 7.15
C HIS A 158 16.78 29.94 8.55
N ASN A 159 17.88 30.65 8.73
CA ASN A 159 18.49 30.82 10.05
C ASN A 159 17.59 31.69 10.97
N SER A 160 17.20 31.18 12.12
CA SER A 160 16.45 31.88 13.15
C SER A 160 17.20 31.97 14.51
N GLY A 161 18.50 31.66 14.50
CA GLY A 161 19.34 31.68 15.71
C GLY A 161 19.25 30.41 16.57
N SER A 162 18.48 29.41 16.14
CA SER A 162 18.32 28.12 16.79
C SER A 162 17.90 27.07 15.77
N ASN A 163 17.57 25.85 16.20
CA ASN A 163 17.01 24.83 15.33
C ASN A 163 15.79 25.35 14.58
N THR A 164 15.92 25.44 13.26
CA THR A 164 14.83 25.82 12.37
C THR A 164 14.41 24.60 11.56
N TYR A 165 13.13 24.31 11.58
CA TYR A 165 12.54 23.13 10.94
C TYR A 165 11.93 23.49 9.60
N ALA A 166 12.05 22.56 8.66
CA ALA A 166 11.38 22.57 7.37
C ALA A 166 10.76 21.21 7.12
N PHE A 167 9.62 21.20 6.45
CA PHE A 167 8.89 19.97 6.08
C PHE A 167 8.80 19.87 4.57
N LEU A 168 8.96 18.65 4.06
CA LEU A 168 8.78 18.35 2.65
C LEU A 168 8.02 17.05 2.49
N ARG A 169 7.09 17.03 1.53
CA ARG A 169 6.38 15.82 1.08
C ARG A 169 6.63 15.63 -0.41
N ILE A 170 7.06 14.42 -0.78
CA ILE A 170 7.19 13.98 -2.16
C ILE A 170 6.49 12.64 -2.33
N ASN A 171 5.96 12.39 -3.53
CA ASN A 171 5.27 11.14 -3.82
C ASN A 171 5.42 10.74 -5.29
N CYS A 172 5.19 9.49 -5.58
CA CYS A 172 5.09 8.98 -6.95
C CYS A 172 4.13 7.80 -7.02
N ILE A 173 3.69 7.51 -8.24
CA ILE A 173 3.05 6.24 -8.58
C ILE A 173 4.10 5.36 -9.23
N PHE A 174 4.15 4.08 -8.84
CA PHE A 174 5.10 3.12 -9.36
C PHE A 174 4.41 1.80 -9.70
N ASP A 175 4.58 1.36 -10.93
CA ASP A 175 4.06 0.07 -11.42
C ASP A 175 5.09 -1.02 -11.11
N VAL A 176 4.68 -2.02 -10.32
CA VAL A 176 5.50 -3.15 -9.87
C VAL A 176 5.05 -4.39 -10.63
N THR A 177 5.70 -4.68 -11.73
CA THR A 177 5.41 -5.86 -12.57
C THR A 177 6.19 -7.11 -12.15
N ASP A 178 7.26 -6.96 -11.34
CA ASP A 178 8.09 -8.08 -10.84
C ASP A 178 8.66 -7.72 -9.47
N VAL A 179 8.20 -8.40 -8.41
CA VAL A 179 8.63 -8.17 -7.03
C VAL A 179 10.09 -8.56 -6.77
N SER A 180 10.70 -9.39 -7.60
CA SER A 180 12.10 -9.79 -7.46
C SER A 180 13.05 -8.67 -7.84
N THR A 181 12.69 -7.85 -8.82
CA THR A 181 13.52 -6.81 -9.44
C THR A 181 13.10 -5.39 -9.09
N HIS A 182 11.80 -5.15 -8.81
CA HIS A 182 11.28 -3.82 -8.50
C HIS A 182 11.47 -3.50 -7.02
N LYS A 183 12.19 -2.42 -6.72
CA LYS A 183 12.49 -1.96 -5.35
C LYS A 183 12.36 -0.44 -5.27
N VAL A 184 12.28 0.06 -4.05
CA VAL A 184 12.28 1.50 -3.76
C VAL A 184 13.24 1.81 -2.62
N SER A 185 13.83 3.00 -2.67
CA SER A 185 14.72 3.54 -1.65
C SER A 185 14.51 5.04 -1.48
N PHE A 186 14.81 5.55 -0.29
CA PHE A 186 14.66 6.94 0.08
C PHE A 186 16.02 7.56 0.34
N HIS A 187 16.22 8.76 -0.17
CA HIS A 187 17.51 9.45 -0.09
C HIS A 187 17.32 10.87 0.45
N SER A 188 18.27 11.30 1.26
CA SER A 188 18.47 12.71 1.57
C SER A 188 19.01 13.48 0.36
N ASP A 189 18.73 14.77 0.29
CA ASP A 189 19.31 15.66 -0.70
C ASP A 189 19.39 17.09 -0.15
N ALA A 190 20.58 17.59 0.09
CA ALA A 190 20.75 18.91 0.68
C ALA A 190 22.05 19.58 0.23
N ALA A 191 22.07 20.92 0.27
CA ALA A 191 23.26 21.73 -0.07
C ALA A 191 24.43 21.49 0.91
N THR A 192 24.14 21.08 2.12
CA THR A 192 25.11 20.75 3.18
C THR A 192 24.49 19.68 4.09
N THR A 193 25.27 19.08 4.96
CA THR A 193 24.75 18.16 5.97
C THR A 193 23.71 18.85 6.84
N ILE A 194 22.51 18.28 6.90
CA ILE A 194 21.37 18.71 7.73
C ILE A 194 20.90 17.53 8.57
N SER A 195 20.06 17.80 9.54
CA SER A 195 19.39 16.77 10.33
C SER A 195 18.02 16.46 9.79
N TYR A 196 17.70 15.18 9.68
CA TYR A 196 16.38 14.64 9.43
C TYR A 196 15.81 14.16 10.77
N ASP A 197 14.63 14.66 11.11
CA ASP A 197 14.02 14.39 12.40
C ASP A 197 13.36 13.01 12.40
N GLY A 198 13.50 12.30 13.50
CA GLY A 198 12.94 10.96 13.70
C GLY A 198 12.25 10.84 15.05
N SER A 199 11.33 9.90 15.14
CA SER A 199 10.62 9.57 16.38
C SER A 199 10.06 8.15 16.30
N SER A 200 10.20 7.39 17.40
CA SER A 200 9.60 6.07 17.54
C SER A 200 8.11 6.09 17.91
N SER A 201 7.53 7.28 18.11
CA SER A 201 6.11 7.43 18.49
C SER A 201 5.29 8.32 17.55
N SER A 202 5.94 8.98 16.58
CA SER A 202 5.26 9.85 15.62
C SER A 202 5.97 9.89 14.27
N ASN A 203 5.20 10.06 13.20
CA ASN A 203 5.72 10.10 11.83
C ASN A 203 6.26 11.49 11.49
N ARG A 204 7.53 11.73 11.75
CA ARG A 204 8.26 12.96 11.40
C ARG A 204 8.93 12.82 10.03
N THR A 205 9.83 11.86 9.89
CA THR A 205 10.35 11.40 8.60
C THR A 205 9.82 9.99 8.39
N SER A 206 9.00 9.80 7.35
CA SER A 206 8.22 8.57 7.18
C SER A 206 7.90 8.27 5.73
N ALA A 207 7.74 6.99 5.41
CA ALA A 207 7.32 6.48 4.11
C ALA A 207 5.99 5.75 4.25
N THR A 208 5.06 6.02 3.32
CA THR A 208 3.77 5.34 3.23
C THR A 208 3.63 4.68 1.87
N PHE A 209 3.16 3.46 1.86
CA PHE A 209 2.94 2.64 0.68
C PHE A 209 1.49 2.18 0.63
N ILE A 210 0.81 2.43 -0.49
CA ILE A 210 -0.56 1.95 -0.70
C ILE A 210 -0.63 1.31 -2.08
N ARG A 211 -1.07 0.05 -2.13
CA ARG A 211 -1.38 -0.60 -3.39
C ARG A 211 -2.75 -0.15 -3.88
N LEU A 212 -2.79 0.48 -5.05
CA LEU A 212 -3.99 1.04 -5.65
C LEU A 212 -4.80 -0.01 -6.44
N GLY A 213 -4.11 -1.00 -7.01
CA GLY A 213 -4.74 -2.03 -7.85
C GLY A 213 -3.71 -2.93 -8.54
N ASP A 214 -4.18 -3.74 -9.47
CA ASP A 214 -3.35 -4.61 -10.30
C ASP A 214 -2.59 -3.81 -11.38
N THR A 215 -1.53 -4.40 -11.94
CA THR A 215 -0.74 -3.85 -13.07
C THR A 215 -1.50 -4.00 -14.36
#